data_62e7e5a21fefd111857ad0c850e57533
#
_entry.id   62e7e5a21fefd111857ad0c850e57533
#
_cell.length_a   1.000
_cell.length_b   1.000
_cell.length_c   1.000
_cell.angle_alpha   90.00
_cell.angle_beta   90.00
_cell.angle_gamma   90.00
#
_symmetry.space_group_name_H-M   'P 1'
#
loop_
_entity.id
_entity.type
_entity.pdbx_description
1 polymer ?
#
loop_
_entity_poly.entity_id
_entity_poly.type
_entity_poly.pdbx_seq_one_letter_code
_entity_poly.pdbx_strand_id
1 'polypeptide(L)'
;KYIFPFIDFCLTANNNYFGFDLHSLTSLKKLNYNIYDEGTEYNWHIDAVPRDPVRDIKLTALLNLSEETYEGGDLVLFRANEIICSEFNTPGSAIIFPSYINHKVNKITSGKRLTLAIWMSGPKFR
;
A
#
# COMPACT_ATOMS: atom_id res chain seq x y z
N LYS A 1 -16.41 7.07 -5.65
CA LYS A 1 -16.74 6.19 -6.77
C LYS A 1 -15.80 4.99 -6.87
N TYR A 2 -14.48 5.20 -6.74
CA TYR A 2 -13.50 4.12 -6.85
C TYR A 2 -13.09 3.50 -5.52
N ILE A 3 -13.43 4.15 -4.41
CA ILE A 3 -12.98 3.72 -3.08
C ILE A 3 -13.65 2.43 -2.63
N PHE A 4 -14.97 2.31 -2.80
CA PHE A 4 -15.69 1.11 -2.36
C PHE A 4 -15.28 -0.15 -3.15
N PRO A 5 -15.16 -0.10 -4.48
CA PRO A 5 -14.61 -1.25 -5.22
C PRO A 5 -13.19 -1.61 -4.79
N PHE A 6 -12.37 -0.62 -4.46
CA PHE A 6 -11.02 -0.87 -3.96
C PHE A 6 -11.04 -1.58 -2.60
N ILE A 7 -11.90 -1.13 -1.70
CA ILE A 7 -12.06 -1.77 -0.38
C ILE A 7 -12.55 -3.21 -0.55
N ASP A 8 -13.54 -3.44 -1.41
CA ASP A 8 -14.05 -4.78 -1.70
C ASP A 8 -12.96 -5.69 -2.25
N PHE A 9 -12.12 -5.17 -3.14
CA PHE A 9 -10.95 -5.89 -3.65
C PHE A 9 -10.03 -6.30 -2.50
N CYS A 10 -9.73 -5.38 -1.59
CA CYS A 10 -8.84 -5.65 -0.46
C CYS A 10 -9.41 -6.72 0.47
N LEU A 11 -10.68 -6.65 0.79
CA LEU A 11 -11.34 -7.62 1.68
C LEU A 11 -11.40 -9.00 1.01
N THR A 12 -11.69 -9.06 -0.27
CA THR A 12 -11.69 -10.31 -1.03
C THR A 12 -10.28 -10.93 -1.07
N ALA A 13 -9.27 -10.11 -1.32
CA ALA A 13 -7.89 -10.57 -1.32
C ALA A 13 -7.46 -11.08 0.05
N ASN A 14 -7.88 -10.40 1.13
CA ASN A 14 -7.60 -10.87 2.47
C ASN A 14 -8.23 -12.24 2.73
N ASN A 15 -9.49 -12.43 2.37
CA ASN A 15 -10.18 -13.69 2.58
C ASN A 15 -9.55 -14.84 1.79
N ASN A 16 -9.06 -14.56 0.59
CA ASN A 16 -8.53 -15.59 -0.31
C ASN A 16 -7.06 -15.91 -0.08
N TYR A 17 -6.25 -14.94 0.35
CA TYR A 17 -4.80 -15.09 0.34
C TYR A 17 -4.13 -14.86 1.69
N PHE A 18 -4.64 -13.98 2.54
CA PHE A 18 -3.96 -13.60 3.78
C PHE A 18 -4.66 -14.11 5.03
N GLY A 19 -5.98 -14.07 5.07
CA GLY A 19 -6.76 -14.60 6.17
C GLY A 19 -6.58 -13.86 7.50
N PHE A 20 -6.21 -12.58 7.47
CA PHE A 20 -6.08 -11.79 8.69
C PHE A 20 -7.43 -11.44 9.29
N ASP A 21 -7.50 -11.39 10.60
CA ASP A 21 -8.61 -10.78 11.31
C ASP A 21 -8.50 -9.28 11.18
N LEU A 22 -9.49 -8.65 10.57
CA LEU A 22 -9.50 -7.21 10.34
C LEU A 22 -10.70 -6.56 11.00
N HIS A 23 -10.48 -5.37 11.57
CA HIS A 23 -11.58 -4.51 12.01
C HIS A 23 -12.29 -3.91 10.81
N SER A 24 -13.58 -3.61 10.96
CA SER A 24 -14.34 -2.91 9.93
C SER A 24 -13.72 -1.56 9.62
N LEU A 25 -13.65 -1.22 8.34
CA LEU A 25 -13.19 0.10 7.91
C LEU A 25 -14.38 1.08 8.03
N THR A 26 -14.46 1.73 9.19
CA THR A 26 -15.60 2.61 9.53
C THR A 26 -15.31 4.09 9.29
N SER A 27 -14.07 4.44 8.91
CA SER A 27 -13.69 5.83 8.75
C SER A 27 -12.74 6.00 7.57
N LEU A 28 -13.05 6.96 6.70
CA LEU A 28 -12.19 7.34 5.59
C LEU A 28 -10.97 8.16 6.04
N LYS A 29 -10.86 8.49 7.32
CA LYS A 29 -9.70 9.20 7.88
C LYS A 29 -8.40 8.40 7.82
N LYS A 30 -8.49 7.10 7.55
CA LYS A 30 -7.32 6.21 7.43
C LYS A 30 -6.81 6.10 5.99
N LEU A 31 -7.37 6.88 5.07
CA LEU A 31 -6.89 6.95 3.70
C LEU A 31 -5.73 7.93 3.63
N ASN A 32 -4.65 7.52 2.98
CA ASN A 32 -3.47 8.34 2.79
C ASN A 32 -3.23 8.59 1.31
N TYR A 33 -3.28 9.85 0.92
CA TYR A 33 -3.02 10.25 -0.46
C TYR A 33 -1.60 10.80 -0.58
N ASN A 34 -0.78 10.15 -1.37
CA ASN A 34 0.64 10.47 -1.49
C ASN A 34 0.98 10.99 -2.88
N ILE A 35 1.70 12.08 -2.94
CA ILE A 35 2.18 12.71 -4.18
C ILE A 35 3.70 12.60 -4.22
N TYR A 36 4.21 11.97 -5.27
CA TYR A 36 5.66 11.82 -5.49
C TYR A 36 6.02 12.59 -6.75
N ASP A 37 6.64 13.75 -6.57
CA ASP A 37 7.19 14.55 -7.67
C ASP A 37 8.59 14.05 -8.05
N GLU A 38 9.18 14.58 -9.12
CA GLU A 38 10.55 14.25 -9.50
C GLU A 38 11.51 14.44 -8.32
N GLY A 39 12.37 13.47 -8.13
CA GLY A 39 13.34 13.46 -7.05
C GLY A 39 12.81 12.90 -5.73
N THR A 40 11.51 12.66 -5.62
CA THR A 40 10.92 12.10 -4.40
C THR A 40 11.12 10.58 -4.36
N GLU A 41 11.47 10.10 -3.18
CA GLU A 41 11.61 8.66 -2.91
C GLU A 41 11.17 8.36 -1.49
N TYR A 42 10.95 7.09 -1.19
CA TYR A 42 10.63 6.64 0.16
C TYR A 42 11.49 5.41 0.47
N ASN A 43 12.40 5.56 1.42
CA ASN A 43 13.36 4.52 1.74
C ASN A 43 12.71 3.29 2.39
N TRP A 44 13.48 2.22 2.56
CA TRP A 44 13.03 0.98 3.18
C TRP A 44 12.32 1.23 4.50
N HIS A 45 11.12 0.68 4.64
CA HIS A 45 10.32 0.77 5.88
C HIS A 45 9.28 -0.34 5.92
N ILE A 46 8.71 -0.54 7.10
CA ILE A 46 7.52 -1.37 7.30
C ILE A 46 6.40 -0.48 7.82
N ASP A 47 5.17 -0.83 7.51
CA ASP A 47 3.99 -0.07 7.95
C ASP A 47 3.48 -0.56 9.31
N ALA A 48 3.73 -1.82 9.64
CA ALA A 48 3.28 -2.44 10.88
C ALA A 48 4.16 -2.03 12.07
N VAL A 49 4.10 -0.75 12.43
CA VAL A 49 4.84 -0.23 13.58
C VAL A 49 3.95 -0.34 14.82
N PRO A 50 4.42 -0.96 15.91
CA PRO A 50 3.61 -1.15 17.12
C PRO A 50 3.42 0.17 17.88
N ARG A 51 2.43 0.94 17.45
CA ARG A 51 2.10 2.23 18.07
C ARG A 51 0.84 2.20 18.93
N ASP A 52 0.01 1.20 18.71
CA ASP A 52 -1.29 1.07 19.36
C ASP A 52 -1.26 -0.16 20.28
N PRO A 53 -1.66 -0.02 21.56
CA PRO A 53 -1.63 -1.17 22.48
C PRO A 53 -2.72 -2.21 22.22
N VAL A 54 -3.73 -1.89 21.38
CA VAL A 54 -4.91 -2.72 21.20
C VAL A 54 -5.01 -3.37 19.83
N ARG A 55 -4.37 -2.76 18.84
CA ARG A 55 -4.49 -3.20 17.45
C ARG A 55 -3.16 -3.15 16.71
N ASP A 56 -3.04 -3.96 15.67
CA ASP A 56 -1.92 -3.94 14.73
C ASP A 56 -2.42 -3.57 13.33
N ILE A 57 -1.58 -2.87 12.58
CA ILE A 57 -1.80 -2.68 11.15
C ILE A 57 -1.37 -3.98 10.46
N LYS A 58 -2.26 -4.63 9.75
CA LYS A 58 -2.04 -5.97 9.19
C LYS A 58 -1.87 -6.00 7.68
N LEU A 59 -2.65 -5.19 6.97
CA LEU A 59 -2.60 -5.12 5.51
C LEU A 59 -2.38 -3.70 5.04
N THR A 60 -1.53 -3.56 4.04
CA THR A 60 -1.31 -2.34 3.28
C THR A 60 -1.85 -2.55 1.89
N ALA A 61 -2.69 -1.64 1.44
CA ALA A 61 -3.24 -1.64 0.09
C ALA A 61 -2.93 -0.31 -0.57
N LEU A 62 -2.41 -0.36 -1.78
CA LEU A 62 -2.06 0.82 -2.55
C LEU A 62 -2.82 0.81 -3.87
N LEU A 63 -3.37 1.97 -4.24
CA LEU A 63 -4.03 2.19 -5.52
C LEU A 63 -3.27 3.29 -6.25
N ASN A 64 -2.87 3.00 -7.49
CA ASN A 64 -2.17 3.97 -8.32
C ASN A 64 -3.19 4.89 -8.98
N LEU A 65 -3.24 6.14 -8.53
CA LEU A 65 -4.14 7.17 -9.03
C LEU A 65 -3.45 8.16 -9.96
N SER A 66 -2.26 7.82 -10.45
CA SER A 66 -1.52 8.70 -11.36
C SER A 66 -2.35 8.99 -12.61
N GLU A 67 -2.33 10.24 -13.02
CA GLU A 67 -3.09 10.68 -14.21
C GLU A 67 -2.38 10.29 -15.50
N GLU A 68 -1.04 10.26 -15.44
CA GLU A 68 -0.19 9.95 -16.58
C GLU A 68 0.91 8.99 -16.16
N THR A 69 1.59 8.42 -17.15
CA THR A 69 2.74 7.57 -16.87
C THR A 69 3.90 8.41 -16.33
N TYR A 70 4.76 7.77 -15.55
CA TYR A 70 5.93 8.39 -14.95
C TYR A 70 7.12 7.43 -15.09
N GLU A 71 8.33 7.92 -14.88
CA GLU A 71 9.54 7.13 -14.90
C GLU A 71 10.16 7.08 -13.50
N GLY A 72 10.78 5.96 -13.18
CA GLY A 72 11.23 5.69 -11.83
C GLY A 72 10.06 5.34 -10.93
N GLY A 73 10.21 5.50 -9.64
CA GLY A 73 9.12 5.31 -8.69
C GLY A 73 8.68 3.88 -8.49
N ASP A 74 9.52 2.90 -8.81
CA ASP A 74 9.16 1.50 -8.60
C ASP A 74 8.94 1.21 -7.12
N LEU A 75 7.85 0.50 -6.84
CA LEU A 75 7.62 -0.11 -5.53
C LEU A 75 8.44 -1.39 -5.48
N VAL A 76 9.28 -1.52 -4.45
CA VAL A 76 10.11 -2.70 -4.25
C VAL A 76 9.75 -3.32 -2.91
N LEU A 77 9.37 -4.60 -2.92
CA LEU A 77 9.11 -5.38 -1.72
C LEU A 77 10.30 -6.28 -1.42
N PHE A 78 10.54 -6.54 -0.15
CA PHE A 78 11.58 -7.47 0.26
C PHE A 78 10.97 -8.72 0.89
N ARG A 79 11.13 -9.85 0.20
CA ARG A 79 10.73 -11.18 0.68
C ARG A 79 11.84 -12.16 0.32
N ALA A 80 12.82 -12.30 1.21
CA ALA A 80 14.05 -13.05 0.95
C ALA A 80 14.92 -12.38 -0.13
N ASN A 81 14.31 -11.83 -1.18
CA ASN A 81 14.94 -11.06 -2.24
C ASN A 81 14.12 -9.82 -2.53
N GLU A 82 14.71 -8.87 -3.25
CA GLU A 82 13.99 -7.71 -3.73
C GLU A 82 13.03 -8.11 -4.86
N ILE A 83 11.79 -7.68 -4.75
CA ILE A 83 10.75 -7.88 -5.76
C ILE A 83 10.33 -6.52 -6.28
N ILE A 84 10.65 -6.24 -7.54
CA ILE A 84 10.26 -4.98 -8.18
C ILE A 84 8.85 -5.15 -8.73
N CYS A 85 7.91 -4.35 -8.22
CA CYS A 85 6.51 -4.40 -8.62
C CYS A 85 6.23 -3.44 -9.77
N SER A 86 6.87 -3.67 -10.92
CA SER A 86 6.76 -2.77 -12.07
C SER A 86 5.34 -2.69 -12.64
N GLU A 87 4.55 -3.73 -12.49
CA GLU A 87 3.15 -3.75 -12.93
C GLU A 87 2.31 -2.73 -12.18
N PHE A 88 2.68 -2.39 -10.96
CA PHE A 88 1.99 -1.39 -10.17
C PHE A 88 2.18 0.04 -10.73
N ASN A 89 3.14 0.27 -11.60
CA ASN A 89 3.37 1.56 -12.22
C ASN A 89 2.28 1.97 -13.21
N THR A 90 1.46 1.04 -13.65
CA THR A 90 0.33 1.34 -14.55
C THR A 90 -0.77 2.07 -13.77
N PRO A 91 -1.19 3.27 -14.19
CA PRO A 91 -2.31 3.96 -13.55
C PRO A 91 -3.56 3.08 -13.46
N GLY A 92 -4.23 3.12 -12.32
CA GLY A 92 -5.39 2.29 -12.04
C GLY A 92 -5.07 0.93 -11.43
N SER A 93 -3.80 0.56 -11.33
CA SER A 93 -3.38 -0.69 -10.70
C SER A 93 -3.48 -0.61 -9.18
N ALA A 94 -3.71 -1.76 -8.56
CA ALA A 94 -3.72 -1.88 -7.11
C ALA A 94 -2.81 -3.01 -6.68
N ILE A 95 -2.22 -2.87 -5.51
CA ILE A 95 -1.41 -3.92 -4.88
C ILE A 95 -1.77 -3.99 -3.39
N ILE A 96 -1.75 -5.19 -2.86
CA ILE A 96 -2.02 -5.44 -1.45
C ILE A 96 -0.94 -6.38 -0.90
N PHE A 97 -0.42 -6.07 0.27
CA PHE A 97 0.59 -6.90 0.92
C PHE A 97 0.52 -6.76 2.44
N PRO A 98 1.02 -7.76 3.19
CA PRO A 98 1.11 -7.64 4.64
C PRO A 98 1.93 -6.43 5.05
N SER A 99 1.45 -5.67 6.04
CA SER A 99 2.08 -4.42 6.46
C SER A 99 3.47 -4.61 7.09
N TYR A 100 3.82 -5.83 7.49
CA TYR A 100 5.15 -6.14 8.02
C TYR A 100 6.20 -6.38 6.93
N ILE A 101 5.82 -6.37 5.66
CA ILE A 101 6.77 -6.52 4.55
C ILE A 101 7.58 -5.23 4.41
N ASN A 102 8.90 -5.36 4.42
CA ASN A 102 9.78 -4.23 4.17
C ASN A 102 9.67 -3.81 2.71
N HIS A 103 9.52 -2.52 2.47
CA HIS A 103 9.32 -2.00 1.11
C HIS A 103 9.85 -0.59 0.98
N LYS A 104 10.06 -0.18 -0.26
CA LYS A 104 10.51 1.18 -0.61
C LYS A 104 9.88 1.62 -1.92
N VAL A 105 9.93 2.92 -2.17
CA VAL A 105 9.60 3.52 -3.46
C VAL A 105 10.86 4.18 -4.00
N ASN A 106 11.33 3.73 -5.15
CA ASN A 106 12.49 4.30 -5.80
C ASN A 106 12.20 5.74 -6.27
N LYS A 107 13.26 6.51 -6.47
CA LYS A 107 13.16 7.91 -6.86
C LYS A 107 12.41 8.07 -8.18
N ILE A 108 11.50 9.03 -8.21
CA ILE A 108 10.84 9.44 -9.46
C ILE A 108 11.83 10.22 -10.30
N THR A 109 12.07 9.79 -11.52
CA THR A 109 13.01 10.45 -12.43
C THR A 109 12.30 11.36 -13.41
N SER A 110 11.03 11.11 -13.73
CA SER A 110 10.22 11.95 -14.62
C SER A 110 8.75 11.74 -14.29
N GLY A 111 7.98 12.82 -14.32
CA GLY A 111 6.54 12.77 -14.11
C GLY A 111 6.15 12.84 -12.65
N LYS A 112 4.92 12.43 -12.38
CA LYS A 112 4.32 12.50 -11.04
C LYS A 112 3.60 11.19 -10.73
N ARG A 113 3.90 10.63 -9.56
CA ARG A 113 3.27 9.40 -9.08
C ARG A 113 2.29 9.75 -7.97
N LEU A 114 1.03 9.35 -8.15
CA LEU A 114 -0.03 9.58 -7.16
C LEU A 114 -0.53 8.23 -6.66
N THR A 115 -0.58 8.04 -5.35
CA THR A 115 -1.10 6.80 -4.77
C THR A 115 -2.04 7.09 -3.62
N LEU A 116 -3.02 6.20 -3.47
CA LEU A 116 -3.89 6.15 -2.31
C LEU A 116 -3.49 4.91 -1.50
N ALA A 117 -3.19 5.11 -0.23
CA ALA A 117 -2.85 4.01 0.67
C ALA A 117 -3.98 3.80 1.68
N ILE A 118 -4.31 2.54 1.92
CA ILE A 118 -5.21 2.13 2.99
C ILE A 118 -4.45 1.15 3.87
N TRP A 119 -4.42 1.43 5.17
CA TRP A 119 -3.89 0.51 6.17
C TRP A 119 -5.06 -0.12 6.92
N MET A 120 -5.16 -1.43 6.85
CA MET A 120 -6.20 -2.19 7.52
C MET A 120 -5.65 -2.79 8.80
N SER A 121 -6.30 -2.48 9.91
CA SER A 121 -5.90 -2.94 11.23
C SER A 121 -6.83 -4.03 11.74
N GLY A 122 -6.37 -4.75 12.74
CA GLY A 122 -7.13 -5.78 13.43
C GLY A 122 -6.60 -5.98 14.84
N PRO A 123 -7.07 -7.03 15.53
CA PRO A 123 -6.56 -7.37 16.86
C PRO A 123 -5.04 -7.59 16.81
N LYS A 124 -4.38 -7.39 17.93
CA LYS A 124 -2.93 -7.68 18.04
C LYS A 124 -2.61 -9.07 17.52
N PHE A 125 -1.49 -9.20 16.83
CA PHE A 125 -0.96 -10.51 16.45
C PHE A 125 -0.70 -11.34 17.71
N ARG A 126 -1.01 -12.61 17.63
CA ARG A 126 -0.85 -13.55 18.73
C ARG A 126 0.41 -14.39 18.56
#